data_1ed63005e3939b21a17c5f6947e08712
#
_entry.id   1ed63005e3939b21a17c5f6947e08712
#
_cell.length_a   1.000
_cell.length_b   1.000
_cell.length_c   1.000
_cell.angle_alpha   90.00
_cell.angle_beta   90.00
_cell.angle_gamma   90.00
#
_symmetry.space_group_name_H-M   'P 1'
#
loop_
_entity.id
_entity.type
_entity.pdbx_description
1 polymer ?
#
loop_
_entity_poly.entity_id
_entity_poly.type
_entity_poly.pdbx_seq_one_letter_code
_entity_poly.pdbx_strand_id
1 'polypeptide(L)'
;MDTNYIQDQINILEQRIRETEQLLSDPELATMAKVEIDDLKKQKEQLESALTDQQLTAKSPFGFAQGEQQQGTGLDRRNVILEVKGAAGGDEAKIFSGELLRMYQRYAELKGFRVEKLDEQATKIIGSPPAGGAFGVFKYEAGVHRVQRIPDTEKRGRVHTSTAVVSALPELEDIDLHVNPDDIEFEAFRAGGHGGQNVNKVSTAVRLRHKPTGIVVTCQTERHQVQNRENAMKMLRAKLWELEVEKQNKIISELKSTQVGKGMRAEKIRTYNFPQDRVTDHRIGRSYHNLPAILDGDLEKILVDLKTAEQS
;
A
#
# COMPACT_ATOMS: atom_id res chain seq x y z
N MET A 1 4.55 -8.55 -23.49
CA MET A 1 5.60 -8.76 -24.52
C MET A 1 6.93 -8.79 -23.80
N ASP A 2 7.85 -9.70 -24.17
CA ASP A 2 9.13 -9.80 -23.49
C ASP A 2 9.97 -8.55 -23.68
N THR A 3 10.48 -7.97 -22.60
CA THR A 3 11.35 -6.78 -22.60
C THR A 3 12.56 -6.97 -23.54
N ASN A 4 13.07 -8.19 -23.63
CA ASN A 4 14.13 -8.57 -24.55
C ASN A 4 13.71 -8.43 -26.03
N TYR A 5 12.47 -8.75 -26.37
CA TYR A 5 11.95 -8.62 -27.73
C TYR A 5 11.89 -7.14 -28.17
N ILE A 6 11.44 -6.25 -27.29
CA ILE A 6 11.40 -4.80 -27.61
C ILE A 6 12.81 -4.23 -27.75
N GLN A 7 13.74 -4.67 -26.90
CA GLN A 7 15.14 -4.26 -26.99
C GLN A 7 15.79 -4.73 -28.31
N ASP A 8 15.49 -5.96 -28.75
CA ASP A 8 15.97 -6.48 -30.05
C ASP A 8 15.39 -5.70 -31.21
N GLN A 9 14.11 -5.28 -31.14
CA GLN A 9 13.50 -4.44 -32.19
C GLN A 9 14.14 -3.04 -32.26
N ILE A 10 14.47 -2.44 -31.12
CA ILE A 10 15.18 -1.16 -31.05
C ILE A 10 16.56 -1.28 -31.70
N ASN A 11 17.29 -2.35 -31.40
CA ASN A 11 18.61 -2.60 -32.01
C ASN A 11 18.54 -2.77 -33.53
N ILE A 12 17.50 -3.45 -34.02
CA ILE A 12 17.25 -3.62 -35.47
C ILE A 12 16.94 -2.28 -36.15
N LEU A 13 16.12 -1.43 -35.50
CA LEU A 13 15.81 -0.10 -36.02
C LEU A 13 17.05 0.81 -36.03
N GLU A 14 17.91 0.73 -35.03
CA GLU A 14 19.17 1.48 -35.01
C GLU A 14 20.11 1.06 -36.14
N GLN A 15 20.18 -0.24 -36.42
CA GLN A 15 20.96 -0.72 -37.53
C GLN A 15 20.42 -0.22 -38.89
N ARG A 16 19.12 -0.28 -39.10
CA ARG A 16 18.47 0.26 -40.30
C ARG A 16 18.67 1.76 -40.45
N ILE A 17 18.59 2.53 -39.39
CA ILE A 17 18.87 3.99 -39.41
C ILE A 17 20.30 4.22 -39.89
N ARG A 18 21.29 3.48 -39.40
CA ARG A 18 22.71 3.62 -39.83
C ARG A 18 22.92 3.24 -41.28
N GLU A 19 22.24 2.18 -41.77
CA GLU A 19 22.30 1.76 -43.16
C GLU A 19 21.67 2.81 -44.10
N THR A 20 20.53 3.38 -43.69
CA THR A 20 19.84 4.43 -44.46
C THR A 20 20.62 5.76 -44.43
N GLU A 21 21.31 6.08 -43.33
CA GLU A 21 22.19 7.25 -43.21
C GLU A 21 23.37 7.20 -44.21
N GLN A 22 23.86 6.03 -44.59
CA GLN A 22 24.89 5.88 -45.60
C GLN A 22 24.36 6.25 -47.01
N LEU A 23 23.05 6.08 -47.27
CA LEU A 23 22.42 6.45 -48.53
C LEU A 23 22.21 7.97 -48.70
N LEU A 24 22.40 8.76 -47.63
CA LEU A 24 22.37 10.22 -47.72
C LEU A 24 23.49 10.81 -48.55
N SER A 25 24.55 10.02 -48.84
CA SER A 25 25.68 10.43 -49.67
C SER A 25 25.34 10.46 -51.17
N ASP A 26 24.22 9.84 -51.60
CA ASP A 26 23.76 9.83 -52.96
C ASP A 26 22.71 10.92 -53.20
N PRO A 27 22.94 11.88 -54.13
CA PRO A 27 22.06 13.03 -54.35
C PRO A 27 20.65 12.65 -54.82
N GLU A 28 20.48 11.50 -55.53
CA GLU A 28 19.19 11.04 -56.02
C GLU A 28 18.34 10.35 -54.93
N LEU A 29 18.98 9.74 -53.94
CA LEU A 29 18.34 9.01 -52.86
C LEU A 29 18.19 9.81 -51.56
N ALA A 30 18.91 10.92 -51.43
CA ALA A 30 19.00 11.70 -50.18
C ALA A 30 17.65 12.23 -49.66
N THR A 31 16.71 12.56 -50.56
CA THR A 31 15.37 13.01 -50.15
C THR A 31 14.48 11.89 -49.63
N MET A 32 14.54 10.71 -50.23
CA MET A 32 13.80 9.53 -49.77
C MET A 32 14.42 8.98 -48.47
N ALA A 33 15.73 8.92 -48.37
CA ALA A 33 16.45 8.46 -47.21
C ALA A 33 16.14 9.34 -45.96
N LYS A 34 16.00 10.66 -46.12
CA LYS A 34 15.59 11.56 -45.02
C LYS A 34 14.21 11.24 -44.46
N VAL A 35 13.22 11.02 -45.35
CA VAL A 35 11.86 10.69 -44.94
C VAL A 35 11.84 9.33 -44.20
N GLU A 36 12.56 8.36 -44.72
CA GLU A 36 12.65 7.02 -44.12
C GLU A 36 13.36 7.06 -42.74
N ILE A 37 14.41 7.85 -42.58
CA ILE A 37 15.10 8.05 -41.30
C ILE A 37 14.17 8.70 -40.29
N ASP A 38 13.36 9.69 -40.69
CA ASP A 38 12.41 10.33 -39.77
C ASP A 38 11.30 9.38 -39.30
N ASP A 39 10.83 8.50 -40.19
CA ASP A 39 9.84 7.49 -39.84
C ASP A 39 10.43 6.40 -38.92
N LEU A 40 11.64 5.94 -39.19
CA LEU A 40 12.35 4.97 -38.36
C LEU A 40 12.67 5.54 -36.96
N LYS A 41 13.03 6.82 -36.87
CA LYS A 41 13.25 7.51 -35.59
C LYS A 41 11.96 7.62 -34.77
N LYS A 42 10.81 7.93 -35.40
CA LYS A 42 9.51 7.93 -34.74
C LYS A 42 9.12 6.56 -34.21
N GLN A 43 9.34 5.51 -34.98
CA GLN A 43 9.07 4.13 -34.56
C GLN A 43 9.97 3.73 -33.38
N LYS A 44 11.24 4.12 -33.40
CA LYS A 44 12.18 3.90 -32.29
C LYS A 44 11.70 4.60 -31.02
N GLU A 45 11.31 5.87 -31.10
CA GLU A 45 10.81 6.67 -29.98
C GLU A 45 9.51 6.09 -29.38
N GLN A 46 8.63 5.56 -30.24
CA GLN A 46 7.42 4.86 -29.77
C GLN A 46 7.74 3.55 -29.02
N LEU A 47 8.74 2.79 -29.47
CA LEU A 47 9.18 1.57 -28.80
C LEU A 47 9.93 1.87 -27.50
N GLU A 48 10.74 2.94 -27.47
CA GLU A 48 11.41 3.40 -26.26
C GLU A 48 10.41 3.91 -25.20
N SER A 49 9.36 4.64 -25.61
CA SER A 49 8.29 5.05 -24.72
C SER A 49 7.50 3.85 -24.18
N ALA A 50 7.19 2.87 -25.04
CA ALA A 50 6.53 1.63 -24.64
C ALA A 50 7.41 0.78 -23.70
N LEU A 51 8.72 0.78 -23.89
CA LEU A 51 9.68 0.11 -23.01
C LEU A 51 9.74 0.81 -21.63
N THR A 52 9.69 2.14 -21.65
CA THR A 52 9.65 2.97 -20.43
C THR A 52 8.34 2.76 -19.67
N ASP A 53 7.20 2.72 -20.38
CA ASP A 53 5.89 2.43 -19.81
C ASP A 53 5.78 0.99 -19.29
N GLN A 54 6.35 0.00 -19.99
CA GLN A 54 6.44 -1.38 -19.48
C GLN A 54 7.38 -1.51 -18.29
N GLN A 55 8.47 -0.76 -18.23
CA GLN A 55 9.33 -0.72 -17.04
C GLN A 55 8.64 -0.02 -15.85
N LEU A 56 7.75 0.93 -16.12
CA LEU A 56 6.89 1.56 -15.11
C LEU A 56 5.75 0.64 -14.66
N THR A 57 5.19 -0.19 -15.58
CA THR A 57 4.11 -1.15 -15.27
C THR A 57 4.61 -2.52 -14.81
N ALA A 58 5.83 -2.93 -15.17
CA ALA A 58 6.50 -4.14 -14.67
C ALA A 58 7.03 -3.98 -13.24
N LYS A 59 6.95 -2.80 -12.64
CA LYS A 59 7.00 -2.64 -11.20
C LYS A 59 5.68 -3.14 -10.61
N SER A 60 5.52 -4.47 -10.65
CA SER A 60 4.56 -5.21 -9.84
C SER A 60 4.60 -4.70 -8.40
N PRO A 61 3.46 -4.56 -7.70
CA PRO A 61 3.43 -4.10 -6.31
C PRO A 61 4.20 -4.98 -5.31
N PHE A 62 4.92 -6.01 -5.77
CA PHE A 62 5.70 -6.94 -4.96
C PHE A 62 7.03 -7.38 -5.60
N GLY A 63 7.75 -6.49 -6.29
CA GLY A 63 9.08 -6.77 -6.83
C GLY A 63 10.18 -6.10 -5.99
N PHE A 64 10.90 -6.86 -5.17
CA PHE A 64 12.18 -6.44 -4.59
C PHE A 64 13.20 -6.27 -5.72
N ALA A 65 13.48 -5.04 -6.15
CA ALA A 65 14.62 -4.71 -6.98
C ALA A 65 15.78 -4.25 -6.08
N GLN A 66 16.85 -5.04 -6.05
CA GLN A 66 18.12 -4.64 -5.47
C GLN A 66 18.74 -3.52 -6.32
N GLY A 67 19.06 -2.41 -5.68
CA GLY A 67 20.01 -1.42 -6.20
C GLY A 67 19.42 -0.07 -6.56
N GLU A 68 19.03 0.71 -5.53
CA GLU A 68 19.22 2.17 -5.51
C GLU A 68 19.09 2.65 -4.07
N GLN A 69 20.07 3.40 -3.64
CA GLN A 69 20.19 3.95 -2.28
C GLN A 69 18.98 4.81 -1.91
N GLN A 70 18.40 4.52 -0.72
CA GLN A 70 17.59 5.42 0.10
C GLN A 70 16.29 5.96 -0.51
N GLN A 71 15.36 5.07 -0.84
CA GLN A 71 13.94 5.44 -0.84
C GLN A 71 13.17 4.31 -0.16
N GLY A 72 12.45 4.66 0.92
CA GLY A 72 11.62 3.73 1.70
C GLY A 72 10.73 2.85 0.81
N THR A 73 10.34 1.70 1.32
CA THR A 73 9.43 0.77 0.62
C THR A 73 8.25 1.54 0.04
N GLY A 74 7.62 1.06 -1.03
CA GLY A 74 6.46 1.74 -1.64
C GLY A 74 5.35 2.07 -0.62
N LEU A 75 5.31 1.37 0.51
CA LEU A 75 4.44 1.64 1.66
C LEU A 75 4.80 2.94 2.39
N ASP A 76 6.09 3.31 2.48
CA ASP A 76 6.54 4.48 3.22
C ASP A 76 6.01 5.80 2.62
N ARG A 77 5.63 5.82 1.34
CA ARG A 77 5.04 6.97 0.66
C ARG A 77 3.53 7.10 0.85
N ARG A 78 2.89 6.12 1.46
CA ARG A 78 1.44 6.10 1.66
C ARG A 78 1.02 6.99 2.81
N ASN A 79 -0.28 7.29 2.85
CA ASN A 79 -0.94 7.88 3.99
C ASN A 79 -0.90 6.88 5.15
N VAL A 80 -1.06 7.38 6.37
CA VAL A 80 -1.08 6.55 7.58
C VAL A 80 -2.39 6.71 8.32
N ILE A 81 -2.90 5.61 8.84
CA ILE A 81 -3.99 5.58 9.81
C ILE A 81 -3.35 5.28 11.17
N LEU A 82 -3.39 6.27 12.06
CA LEU A 82 -2.95 6.13 13.44
C LEU A 82 -4.15 5.82 14.34
N GLU A 83 -4.07 4.72 15.07
CA GLU A 83 -5.05 4.33 16.08
C GLU A 83 -4.34 4.26 17.44
N VAL A 84 -4.86 4.95 18.46
CA VAL A 84 -4.28 4.99 19.79
C VAL A 84 -5.33 4.54 20.81
N LYS A 85 -5.07 3.42 21.47
CA LYS A 85 -5.98 2.83 22.46
C LYS A 85 -5.34 2.72 23.83
N GLY A 86 -6.09 3.09 24.87
CA GLY A 86 -5.70 2.79 26.24
C GLY A 86 -5.63 1.29 26.48
N ALA A 87 -4.56 0.80 27.13
CA ALA A 87 -4.38 -0.61 27.44
C ALA A 87 -4.49 -0.85 28.96
N ALA A 88 -3.40 -0.81 29.70
CA ALA A 88 -3.44 -1.02 31.16
C ALA A 88 -3.42 0.31 31.92
N GLY A 89 -4.38 0.52 32.81
CA GLY A 89 -4.44 1.73 33.66
C GLY A 89 -5.83 2.37 33.82
N GLY A 90 -6.88 1.76 33.24
CA GLY A 90 -8.24 2.26 33.35
C GLY A 90 -8.45 3.63 32.68
N ASP A 91 -9.09 4.56 33.36
CA ASP A 91 -9.43 5.87 32.81
C ASP A 91 -8.18 6.72 32.48
N GLU A 92 -7.12 6.58 33.28
CA GLU A 92 -5.84 7.24 33.02
C GLU A 92 -5.23 6.80 31.67
N ALA A 93 -5.35 5.52 31.32
CA ALA A 93 -4.87 5.02 30.02
C ALA A 93 -5.67 5.60 28.85
N LYS A 94 -6.97 5.87 29.02
CA LYS A 94 -7.81 6.53 28.01
C LYS A 94 -7.41 8.00 27.84
N ILE A 95 -7.20 8.73 28.97
CA ILE A 95 -6.74 10.12 28.93
C ILE A 95 -5.40 10.20 28.19
N PHE A 96 -4.45 9.36 28.59
CA PHE A 96 -3.12 9.31 27.96
C PHE A 96 -3.18 8.96 26.47
N SER A 97 -4.07 8.04 26.06
CA SER A 97 -4.24 7.72 24.65
C SER A 97 -4.74 8.93 23.83
N GLY A 98 -5.63 9.74 24.39
CA GLY A 98 -6.08 10.98 23.77
C GLY A 98 -4.96 12.02 23.64
N GLU A 99 -4.12 12.16 24.68
CA GLU A 99 -2.96 13.05 24.64
C GLU A 99 -1.93 12.63 23.60
N LEU A 100 -1.64 11.33 23.48
CA LEU A 100 -0.77 10.80 22.43
C LEU A 100 -1.33 11.05 21.04
N LEU A 101 -2.62 10.81 20.82
CA LEU A 101 -3.24 11.07 19.52
C LEU A 101 -3.14 12.56 19.16
N ARG A 102 -3.43 13.45 20.12
CA ARG A 102 -3.27 14.89 19.92
C ARG A 102 -1.81 15.28 19.61
N MET A 103 -0.84 14.70 20.30
CA MET A 103 0.59 14.91 20.05
C MET A 103 0.95 14.59 18.60
N TYR A 104 0.49 13.46 18.08
CA TYR A 104 0.74 13.08 16.67
C TYR A 104 0.04 14.00 15.68
N GLN A 105 -1.20 14.41 15.97
CA GLN A 105 -1.93 15.36 15.13
C GLN A 105 -1.19 16.70 15.04
N ARG A 106 -0.74 17.22 16.18
CA ARG A 106 0.03 18.47 16.25
C ARG A 106 1.35 18.38 15.48
N TYR A 107 2.08 17.29 15.67
CA TYR A 107 3.30 17.07 14.88
C TYR A 107 3.01 17.01 13.38
N ALA A 108 1.96 16.31 12.97
CA ALA A 108 1.56 16.22 11.57
C ALA A 108 1.22 17.61 10.99
N GLU A 109 0.44 18.42 11.71
CA GLU A 109 0.11 19.80 11.32
C GLU A 109 1.36 20.68 11.17
N LEU A 110 2.29 20.62 12.16
CA LEU A 110 3.57 21.35 12.12
C LEU A 110 4.43 20.97 10.92
N LYS A 111 4.34 19.73 10.45
CA LYS A 111 5.05 19.23 9.26
C LYS A 111 4.30 19.44 7.95
N GLY A 112 3.12 20.05 7.97
CA GLY A 112 2.32 20.36 6.79
C GLY A 112 1.54 19.17 6.24
N PHE A 113 1.37 18.09 7.01
CA PHE A 113 0.44 17.03 6.68
C PHE A 113 -1.01 17.47 6.90
N ARG A 114 -1.90 16.96 6.06
CA ARG A 114 -3.33 17.10 6.30
C ARG A 114 -3.80 16.01 7.26
N VAL A 115 -4.53 16.41 8.30
CA VAL A 115 -5.06 15.52 9.34
C VAL A 115 -6.56 15.39 9.18
N GLU A 116 -7.04 14.16 9.06
CA GLU A 116 -8.46 13.82 9.00
C GLU A 116 -8.82 12.96 10.21
N LYS A 117 -9.71 13.43 11.06
CA LYS A 117 -10.20 12.67 12.20
C LYS A 117 -11.17 11.60 11.69
N LEU A 118 -10.86 10.32 11.97
CA LEU A 118 -11.74 9.19 11.63
C LEU A 118 -12.65 8.83 12.79
N ASP A 119 -12.10 8.83 14.03
CA ASP A 119 -12.78 8.45 15.26
C ASP A 119 -12.14 9.20 16.44
N GLU A 120 -12.66 8.99 17.65
CA GLU A 120 -12.06 9.53 18.90
C GLU A 120 -10.65 8.98 19.18
N GLN A 121 -10.37 7.78 18.69
CA GLN A 121 -9.12 7.06 18.91
C GLN A 121 -8.30 6.86 17.62
N ALA A 122 -8.79 7.37 16.48
CA ALA A 122 -8.16 7.15 15.19
C ALA A 122 -8.12 8.42 14.34
N THR A 123 -7.00 8.62 13.66
CA THR A 123 -6.79 9.73 12.73
C THR A 123 -6.06 9.24 11.47
N LYS A 124 -6.41 9.81 10.33
CA LYS A 124 -5.72 9.62 9.07
C LYS A 124 -4.83 10.82 8.81
N ILE A 125 -3.58 10.57 8.49
CA ILE A 125 -2.60 11.61 8.13
C ILE A 125 -2.25 11.43 6.66
N ILE A 126 -2.50 12.49 5.89
CA ILE A 126 -2.43 12.52 4.43
C ILE A 126 -1.34 13.49 4.01
N GLY A 127 -0.60 13.09 2.98
CA GLY A 127 0.38 13.94 2.32
C GLY A 127 1.78 13.35 2.36
N SER A 128 2.63 13.91 1.52
CA SER A 128 4.04 13.55 1.41
C SER A 128 4.87 14.80 1.63
N PRO A 129 5.48 14.99 2.81
CA PRO A 129 6.45 16.05 2.97
C PRO A 129 7.71 15.74 2.14
N PRO A 130 8.62 16.72 1.97
CA PRO A 130 9.86 16.54 1.20
C PRO A 130 10.72 15.34 1.64
N ALA A 131 10.53 14.86 2.88
CA ALA A 131 11.34 13.79 3.50
C ALA A 131 10.70 12.39 3.51
N GLY A 132 9.59 12.15 2.80
CA GLY A 132 8.91 10.85 2.75
C GLY A 132 7.40 10.94 2.97
N GLY A 133 6.68 9.83 2.80
CA GLY A 133 5.24 9.76 3.05
C GLY A 133 4.88 9.71 4.54
N ALA A 134 3.61 9.91 4.84
CA ALA A 134 3.14 9.93 6.23
C ALA A 134 3.45 8.60 6.95
N PHE A 135 3.22 7.45 6.31
CA PHE A 135 3.52 6.16 6.92
C PHE A 135 5.01 5.98 7.23
N GLY A 136 5.91 6.41 6.34
CA GLY A 136 7.36 6.32 6.55
C GLY A 136 7.85 7.12 7.78
N VAL A 137 7.10 8.17 8.18
CA VAL A 137 7.40 8.97 9.36
C VAL A 137 6.85 8.30 10.63
N PHE A 138 5.60 7.87 10.60
CA PHE A 138 4.87 7.41 11.79
C PHE A 138 5.00 5.91 12.08
N LYS A 139 5.52 5.09 11.16
CA LYS A 139 5.69 3.64 11.37
C LYS A 139 6.49 3.30 12.63
N TYR A 140 7.42 4.18 13.02
CA TYR A 140 8.25 4.03 14.22
C TYR A 140 7.50 4.29 15.53
N GLU A 141 6.32 4.88 15.47
CA GLU A 141 5.52 5.16 16.65
C GLU A 141 4.62 3.99 17.06
N ALA A 142 4.55 2.95 16.22
CA ALA A 142 3.77 1.76 16.52
C ALA A 142 4.34 0.95 17.69
N GLY A 143 3.50 0.64 18.67
CA GLY A 143 3.86 -0.15 19.83
C GLY A 143 3.24 0.34 21.14
N VAL A 144 3.78 -0.13 22.27
CA VAL A 144 3.27 0.17 23.62
C VAL A 144 3.98 1.38 24.21
N HIS A 145 3.23 2.43 24.51
CA HIS A 145 3.69 3.64 25.18
C HIS A 145 3.29 3.61 26.64
N ARG A 146 4.22 3.91 27.53
CA ARG A 146 4.01 3.91 28.98
C ARG A 146 4.10 5.31 29.54
N VAL A 147 3.14 5.71 30.36
CA VAL A 147 3.16 6.95 31.13
C VAL A 147 3.38 6.68 32.60
N GLN A 148 4.16 7.52 33.27
CA GLN A 148 4.36 7.57 34.70
C GLN A 148 4.08 8.98 35.18
N ARG A 149 2.92 9.20 35.77
CA ARG A 149 2.52 10.49 36.38
C ARG A 149 1.53 10.28 37.53
N ILE A 150 1.25 11.35 38.26
CA ILE A 150 0.14 11.41 39.17
C ILE A 150 -1.09 11.76 38.33
N PRO A 151 -2.06 10.84 38.15
CA PRO A 151 -3.26 11.14 37.36
C PRO A 151 -4.13 12.18 38.03
N ASP A 152 -4.91 12.95 37.28
CA ASP A 152 -5.92 13.86 37.78
C ASP A 152 -7.02 13.13 38.61
N THR A 153 -7.17 11.83 38.34
CA THR A 153 -8.10 10.95 39.07
C THR A 153 -7.56 10.45 40.41
N GLU A 154 -6.28 10.66 40.74
CA GLU A 154 -5.64 10.18 41.96
C GLU A 154 -5.71 11.24 43.10
N LYS A 155 -6.39 10.90 44.18
CA LYS A 155 -6.58 11.80 45.32
C LYS A 155 -5.44 11.80 46.34
N ARG A 156 -4.55 10.79 46.30
CA ARG A 156 -3.49 10.60 47.34
C ARG A 156 -2.08 10.93 46.81
N GLY A 157 -1.97 11.53 45.64
CA GLY A 157 -0.68 11.96 45.06
C GLY A 157 0.26 10.83 44.68
N ARG A 158 -0.24 9.60 44.45
CA ARG A 158 0.60 8.46 44.05
C ARG A 158 0.87 8.48 42.58
N VAL A 159 2.10 8.18 42.18
CA VAL A 159 2.48 7.99 40.77
C VAL A 159 1.88 6.68 40.25
N HIS A 160 1.07 6.79 39.22
CA HIS A 160 0.52 5.63 38.51
C HIS A 160 1.31 5.35 37.24
N THR A 161 1.25 4.10 36.82
CA THR A 161 1.83 3.66 35.57
C THR A 161 0.73 3.11 34.65
N SER A 162 0.47 3.81 33.56
CA SER A 162 -0.53 3.43 32.57
C SER A 162 0.11 3.21 31.21
N THR A 163 -0.56 2.47 30.33
CA THR A 163 -0.08 2.18 28.97
C THR A 163 -1.15 2.47 27.93
N ALA A 164 -0.71 2.96 26.79
CA ALA A 164 -1.50 3.06 25.57
C ALA A 164 -0.77 2.34 24.44
N VAL A 165 -1.53 1.78 23.51
CA VAL A 165 -1.02 1.12 22.31
C VAL A 165 -1.27 2.00 21.11
N VAL A 166 -0.23 2.24 20.34
CA VAL A 166 -0.27 2.96 19.06
C VAL A 166 -0.14 1.96 17.93
N SER A 167 -1.07 2.00 17.00
CA SER A 167 -0.99 1.26 15.73
C SER A 167 -0.83 2.26 14.60
N ALA A 168 0.17 2.07 13.76
CA ALA A 168 0.40 2.83 12.55
C ALA A 168 0.21 1.91 11.35
N LEU A 169 -0.86 2.11 10.60
CA LEU A 169 -1.24 1.28 9.47
C LEU A 169 -1.14 2.08 8.18
N PRO A 170 -0.53 1.55 7.11
CA PRO A 170 -0.55 2.23 5.82
C PRO A 170 -1.97 2.21 5.25
N GLU A 171 -2.40 3.31 4.65
CA GLU A 171 -3.61 3.32 3.85
C GLU A 171 -3.41 2.43 2.63
N LEU A 172 -4.31 1.48 2.44
CA LEU A 172 -4.33 0.66 1.24
C LEU A 172 -5.12 1.37 0.15
N GLU A 173 -4.65 1.25 -1.09
CA GLU A 173 -5.34 1.76 -2.26
C GLU A 173 -6.61 0.94 -2.52
N ASP A 174 -7.59 1.58 -3.16
CA ASP A 174 -8.78 0.88 -3.62
C ASP A 174 -8.39 -0.24 -4.58
N ILE A 175 -9.09 -1.38 -4.46
CA ILE A 175 -8.83 -2.54 -5.31
C ILE A 175 -9.39 -2.27 -6.69
N ASP A 176 -8.53 -1.96 -7.65
CA ASP A 176 -8.89 -1.95 -9.07
C ASP A 176 -8.73 -3.37 -9.64
N LEU A 177 -9.84 -4.10 -9.68
CA LEU A 177 -9.86 -5.47 -10.15
C LEU A 177 -9.97 -5.51 -11.69
N HIS A 178 -8.84 -5.58 -12.36
CA HIS A 178 -8.79 -5.81 -13.80
C HIS A 178 -8.71 -7.32 -14.08
N VAL A 179 -9.78 -7.88 -14.66
CA VAL A 179 -9.85 -9.31 -15.03
C VAL A 179 -9.54 -9.41 -16.52
N ASN A 180 -8.40 -10.01 -16.87
CA ASN A 180 -8.03 -10.24 -18.26
C ASN A 180 -8.92 -11.36 -18.86
N PRO A 181 -9.57 -11.15 -19.99
CA PRO A 181 -10.38 -12.16 -20.65
C PRO A 181 -9.62 -13.44 -20.99
N ASP A 182 -8.32 -13.39 -21.27
CA ASP A 182 -7.48 -14.53 -21.61
C ASP A 182 -7.22 -15.48 -20.42
N ASP A 183 -7.39 -14.97 -19.22
CA ASP A 183 -7.27 -15.74 -17.97
C ASP A 183 -8.56 -16.48 -17.60
N ILE A 184 -9.62 -16.34 -18.42
CA ILE A 184 -10.92 -16.98 -18.16
C ILE A 184 -11.09 -18.15 -19.10
N GLU A 185 -11.29 -19.32 -18.53
CA GLU A 185 -11.72 -20.52 -19.23
C GLU A 185 -13.24 -20.61 -19.20
N PHE A 186 -13.86 -20.72 -20.38
CA PHE A 186 -15.30 -20.79 -20.57
C PHE A 186 -15.74 -22.19 -20.94
N GLU A 187 -16.73 -22.71 -20.24
CA GLU A 187 -17.37 -24.00 -20.55
C GLU A 187 -18.90 -23.84 -20.51
N ALA A 188 -19.56 -24.29 -21.59
CA ALA A 188 -21.00 -24.35 -21.65
C ALA A 188 -21.49 -25.80 -21.37
N PHE A 189 -22.45 -25.97 -20.50
CA PHE A 189 -23.01 -27.27 -20.14
C PHE A 189 -24.54 -27.25 -20.08
N ARG A 190 -25.17 -28.42 -19.99
CA ARG A 190 -26.62 -28.52 -19.88
C ARG A 190 -27.05 -28.15 -18.46
N ALA A 191 -28.08 -27.31 -18.34
CA ALA A 191 -28.64 -26.95 -17.05
C ALA A 191 -29.27 -28.20 -16.39
N GLY A 192 -29.03 -28.36 -15.08
CA GLY A 192 -29.67 -29.39 -14.27
C GLY A 192 -30.98 -28.87 -13.68
N GLY A 193 -32.01 -29.72 -13.58
CA GLY A 193 -33.27 -29.40 -12.93
C GLY A 193 -34.49 -29.95 -13.65
N HIS A 194 -35.69 -29.77 -13.05
CA HIS A 194 -36.97 -30.13 -13.67
C HIS A 194 -37.29 -29.16 -14.81
N GLY A 195 -37.13 -29.59 -16.06
CA GLY A 195 -37.34 -28.76 -17.24
C GLY A 195 -37.87 -29.55 -18.44
N GLY A 196 -38.45 -28.81 -19.40
CA GLY A 196 -38.97 -29.37 -20.67
C GLY A 196 -37.85 -29.71 -21.67
N GLN A 197 -38.21 -30.03 -22.92
CA GLN A 197 -37.28 -30.49 -23.97
C GLN A 197 -36.06 -29.57 -24.21
N ASN A 198 -36.17 -28.26 -23.97
CA ASN A 198 -35.08 -27.31 -24.15
C ASN A 198 -33.96 -27.46 -23.11
N VAL A 199 -34.28 -27.73 -21.85
CA VAL A 199 -33.29 -27.92 -20.77
C VAL A 199 -32.40 -29.14 -21.05
N ASN A 200 -32.96 -30.17 -21.66
CA ASN A 200 -32.25 -31.41 -21.96
C ASN A 200 -31.45 -31.39 -23.28
N LYS A 201 -31.74 -30.43 -24.19
CA LYS A 201 -31.12 -30.37 -25.51
C LYS A 201 -30.09 -29.23 -25.69
N VAL A 202 -30.23 -28.10 -24.96
CA VAL A 202 -29.44 -26.90 -25.16
C VAL A 202 -28.54 -26.67 -23.99
N SER A 203 -27.25 -26.43 -24.26
CA SER A 203 -26.25 -26.08 -23.24
C SER A 203 -26.32 -24.58 -22.93
N THR A 204 -27.27 -24.18 -22.08
CA THR A 204 -27.46 -22.78 -21.68
C THR A 204 -26.74 -22.42 -20.38
N ALA A 205 -26.38 -23.40 -19.57
CA ALA A 205 -25.60 -23.18 -18.36
C ALA A 205 -24.14 -22.90 -18.68
N VAL A 206 -23.52 -22.01 -17.91
CA VAL A 206 -22.18 -21.52 -18.10
C VAL A 206 -21.35 -21.79 -16.87
N ARG A 207 -20.13 -22.27 -17.08
CA ARG A 207 -19.06 -22.37 -16.08
C ARG A 207 -17.90 -21.51 -16.53
N LEU A 208 -17.43 -20.63 -15.64
CA LEU A 208 -16.21 -19.85 -15.82
C LEU A 208 -15.18 -20.28 -14.79
N ARG A 209 -13.95 -20.46 -15.24
CA ARG A 209 -12.80 -20.75 -14.40
C ARG A 209 -11.74 -19.69 -14.62
N HIS A 210 -11.33 -19.06 -13.55
CA HIS A 210 -10.19 -18.13 -13.58
C HIS A 210 -8.90 -18.92 -13.39
N LYS A 211 -8.06 -19.00 -14.44
CA LYS A 211 -6.86 -19.85 -14.49
C LYS A 211 -5.88 -19.54 -13.34
N PRO A 212 -5.50 -18.25 -13.06
CA PRO A 212 -4.50 -17.95 -12.05
C PRO A 212 -4.93 -18.30 -10.62
N THR A 213 -6.20 -18.09 -10.28
CA THR A 213 -6.71 -18.33 -8.91
C THR A 213 -7.40 -19.68 -8.75
N GLY A 214 -7.75 -20.34 -9.86
CA GLY A 214 -8.50 -21.59 -9.84
C GLY A 214 -9.98 -21.44 -9.45
N ILE A 215 -10.48 -20.23 -9.25
CA ILE A 215 -11.88 -19.98 -8.87
C ILE A 215 -12.81 -20.39 -9.99
N VAL A 216 -13.83 -21.18 -9.64
CA VAL A 216 -14.86 -21.65 -10.56
C VAL A 216 -16.21 -21.05 -10.15
N VAL A 217 -16.93 -20.53 -11.14
CA VAL A 217 -18.29 -19.99 -11.00
C VAL A 217 -19.19 -20.63 -12.03
N THR A 218 -20.40 -21.01 -11.61
CA THR A 218 -21.44 -21.57 -12.50
C THR A 218 -22.68 -20.71 -12.44
N CYS A 219 -23.32 -20.49 -13.59
CA CYS A 219 -24.60 -19.80 -13.69
C CYS A 219 -25.53 -20.53 -14.65
N GLN A 220 -26.75 -20.80 -14.19
CA GLN A 220 -27.79 -21.50 -14.95
C GLN A 220 -29.19 -20.92 -14.71
N THR A 221 -29.28 -19.67 -14.27
CA THR A 221 -30.52 -19.01 -13.83
C THR A 221 -31.39 -18.57 -14.99
N GLU A 222 -30.77 -18.24 -16.12
CA GLU A 222 -31.45 -17.64 -17.26
C GLU A 222 -31.67 -18.65 -18.42
N ARG A 223 -32.62 -18.34 -19.31
CA ARG A 223 -32.89 -19.16 -20.49
C ARG A 223 -31.82 -19.06 -21.58
N HIS A 224 -31.11 -17.91 -21.65
CA HIS A 224 -30.14 -17.63 -22.68
C HIS A 224 -28.71 -17.75 -22.16
N GLN A 225 -27.86 -18.45 -22.91
CA GLN A 225 -26.47 -18.67 -22.58
C GLN A 225 -25.72 -17.34 -22.40
N VAL A 226 -26.03 -16.31 -23.20
CA VAL A 226 -25.38 -14.99 -23.13
C VAL A 226 -25.63 -14.33 -21.77
N GLN A 227 -26.86 -14.35 -21.28
CA GLN A 227 -27.22 -13.79 -19.97
C GLN A 227 -26.54 -14.57 -18.84
N ASN A 228 -26.51 -15.90 -18.93
CA ASN A 228 -25.78 -16.73 -17.96
C ASN A 228 -24.27 -16.43 -17.95
N ARG A 229 -23.67 -16.16 -19.12
CA ARG A 229 -22.27 -15.76 -19.23
C ARG A 229 -22.01 -14.41 -18.57
N GLU A 230 -22.86 -13.42 -18.81
CA GLU A 230 -22.76 -12.10 -18.17
C GLU A 230 -22.90 -12.19 -16.65
N ASN A 231 -23.90 -12.95 -16.19
CA ASN A 231 -24.11 -13.16 -14.76
C ASN A 231 -22.96 -13.93 -14.11
N ALA A 232 -22.45 -14.98 -14.77
CA ALA A 232 -21.27 -15.70 -14.31
C ALA A 232 -20.03 -14.80 -14.23
N MET A 233 -19.85 -13.87 -15.18
CA MET A 233 -18.76 -12.90 -15.17
C MET A 233 -18.88 -11.92 -13.98
N LYS A 234 -20.09 -11.41 -13.69
CA LYS A 234 -20.36 -10.59 -12.51
C LYS A 234 -20.04 -11.34 -11.22
N MET A 235 -20.47 -12.59 -11.13
CA MET A 235 -20.20 -13.46 -9.97
C MET A 235 -18.70 -13.75 -9.82
N LEU A 236 -17.97 -13.96 -10.92
CA LEU A 236 -16.53 -14.18 -10.89
C LEU A 236 -15.79 -12.94 -10.40
N ARG A 237 -16.14 -11.76 -10.93
CA ARG A 237 -15.56 -10.50 -10.46
C ARG A 237 -15.82 -10.26 -8.97
N ALA A 238 -17.03 -10.53 -8.48
CA ALA A 238 -17.35 -10.40 -7.07
C ALA A 238 -16.50 -11.32 -6.18
N LYS A 239 -16.31 -12.59 -6.59
CA LYS A 239 -15.48 -13.54 -5.83
C LYS A 239 -14.00 -13.19 -5.86
N LEU A 240 -13.48 -12.70 -6.99
CA LEU A 240 -12.10 -12.24 -7.09
C LEU A 240 -11.86 -10.99 -6.22
N TRP A 241 -12.81 -10.06 -6.22
CA TRP A 241 -12.77 -8.87 -5.35
C TRP A 241 -12.79 -9.25 -3.87
N GLU A 242 -13.68 -10.18 -3.46
CA GLU A 242 -13.75 -10.69 -2.09
C GLU A 242 -12.43 -11.32 -1.64
N LEU A 243 -11.78 -12.11 -2.50
CA LEU A 243 -10.49 -12.72 -2.23
C LEU A 243 -9.39 -11.67 -2.05
N GLU A 244 -9.42 -10.62 -2.86
CA GLU A 244 -8.42 -9.55 -2.75
C GLU A 244 -8.61 -8.70 -1.49
N VAL A 245 -9.87 -8.39 -1.13
CA VAL A 245 -10.22 -7.75 0.15
C VAL A 245 -9.75 -8.61 1.33
N GLU A 246 -9.97 -9.93 1.27
CA GLU A 246 -9.54 -10.84 2.34
C GLU A 246 -8.01 -10.84 2.50
N LYS A 247 -7.26 -10.85 1.40
CA LYS A 247 -5.79 -10.74 1.44
C LYS A 247 -5.33 -9.42 2.07
N GLN A 248 -5.93 -8.30 1.66
CA GLN A 248 -5.61 -7.00 2.23
C GLN A 248 -5.91 -6.94 3.73
N ASN A 249 -7.08 -7.43 4.14
CA ASN A 249 -7.46 -7.49 5.55
C ASN A 249 -6.52 -8.37 6.37
N LYS A 250 -6.04 -9.48 5.79
CA LYS A 250 -5.06 -10.35 6.44
C LYS A 250 -3.73 -9.64 6.67
N ILE A 251 -3.22 -8.92 5.68
CA ILE A 251 -1.99 -8.11 5.80
C ILE A 251 -2.14 -7.05 6.91
N ILE A 252 -3.25 -6.30 6.92
CA ILE A 252 -3.53 -5.30 7.97
C ILE A 252 -3.59 -5.96 9.34
N SER A 253 -4.28 -7.09 9.46
CA SER A 253 -4.45 -7.80 10.72
C SER A 253 -3.11 -8.32 11.26
N GLU A 254 -2.26 -8.86 10.41
CA GLU A 254 -0.91 -9.32 10.76
C GLU A 254 -0.02 -8.15 11.21
N LEU A 255 0.00 -7.04 10.47
CA LEU A 255 0.71 -5.82 10.85
C LEU A 255 0.22 -5.29 12.20
N LYS A 256 -1.10 -5.18 12.38
CA LYS A 256 -1.69 -4.72 13.65
C LYS A 256 -1.35 -5.64 14.81
N SER A 257 -1.44 -6.95 14.61
CA SER A 257 -1.10 -7.95 15.65
C SER A 257 0.35 -7.84 16.09
N THR A 258 1.27 -7.64 15.15
CA THR A 258 2.71 -7.48 15.43
C THR A 258 2.99 -6.19 16.22
N GLN A 259 2.29 -5.08 15.88
CA GLN A 259 2.49 -3.78 16.52
C GLN A 259 1.87 -3.70 17.93
N VAL A 260 0.69 -4.29 18.10
CA VAL A 260 -0.09 -4.18 19.34
C VAL A 260 0.46 -5.07 20.45
N GLY A 261 1.01 -6.25 20.13
CA GLY A 261 1.44 -7.23 21.12
C GLY A 261 0.30 -7.54 22.13
N LYS A 262 0.63 -7.72 23.38
CA LYS A 262 -0.34 -7.88 24.49
C LYS A 262 -0.67 -6.57 25.21
N GLY A 263 -0.06 -5.44 24.82
CA GLY A 263 -0.21 -4.13 25.47
C GLY A 263 0.31 -4.08 26.92
N MET A 264 1.16 -5.04 27.30
CA MET A 264 1.66 -5.15 28.67
C MET A 264 2.70 -4.06 28.97
N ARG A 265 2.76 -3.65 30.26
CA ARG A 265 3.75 -2.66 30.74
C ARG A 265 5.22 -3.04 30.44
N ALA A 266 5.50 -4.33 30.28
CA ALA A 266 6.83 -4.85 29.96
C ALA A 266 7.21 -4.64 28.48
N GLU A 267 6.23 -4.61 27.57
CA GLU A 267 6.41 -4.48 26.12
C GLU A 267 6.63 -3.04 25.63
N LYS A 268 6.83 -2.11 26.56
CA LYS A 268 6.98 -0.70 26.26
C LYS A 268 8.11 -0.40 25.28
N ILE A 269 7.81 0.35 24.23
CA ILE A 269 8.81 0.96 23.36
C ILE A 269 9.28 2.31 23.89
N ARG A 270 8.37 3.08 24.53
CA ARG A 270 8.68 4.42 25.03
C ARG A 270 8.05 4.66 26.40
N THR A 271 8.74 5.42 27.26
CA THR A 271 8.24 5.83 28.59
C THR A 271 8.23 7.34 28.70
N TYR A 272 7.08 7.89 29.07
CA TYR A 272 6.86 9.29 29.39
C TYR A 272 6.85 9.44 30.92
N ASN A 273 7.91 10.00 31.49
CA ASN A 273 8.08 10.16 32.93
C ASN A 273 7.91 11.63 33.32
N PHE A 274 6.73 11.98 33.79
CA PHE A 274 6.38 13.36 34.16
C PHE A 274 7.20 13.88 35.38
N PRO A 275 7.38 13.12 36.49
CA PRO A 275 8.21 13.57 37.60
C PRO A 275 9.65 13.92 37.23
N GLN A 276 10.18 13.32 36.18
CA GLN A 276 11.54 13.54 35.73
C GLN A 276 11.62 14.41 34.46
N ASP A 277 10.51 14.94 33.97
CA ASP A 277 10.43 15.70 32.69
C ASP A 277 11.22 15.03 31.56
N ARG A 278 10.99 13.72 31.38
CA ARG A 278 11.80 12.90 30.49
C ARG A 278 10.96 11.90 29.69
N VAL A 279 11.24 11.80 28.39
CA VAL A 279 10.77 10.74 27.51
C VAL A 279 11.96 9.84 27.17
N THR A 280 11.83 8.53 27.42
CA THR A 280 12.88 7.54 27.12
C THR A 280 12.38 6.57 26.05
N ASP A 281 13.06 6.50 24.91
CA ASP A 281 12.83 5.45 23.92
C ASP A 281 13.74 4.25 24.23
N HIS A 282 13.12 3.12 24.54
CA HIS A 282 13.84 1.91 25.00
C HIS A 282 14.48 1.13 23.86
N ARG A 283 14.08 1.36 22.61
CA ARG A 283 14.65 0.69 21.44
C ARG A 283 16.06 1.16 21.16
N ILE A 284 16.30 2.47 21.34
CA ILE A 284 17.59 3.11 21.08
C ILE A 284 18.30 3.55 22.36
N GLY A 285 17.67 3.37 23.55
CA GLY A 285 18.24 3.73 24.84
C GLY A 285 18.44 5.23 25.07
N ARG A 286 17.84 6.10 24.24
CA ARG A 286 17.96 7.56 24.35
C ARG A 286 16.85 8.18 25.17
N SER A 287 17.18 9.29 25.83
CA SER A 287 16.26 10.08 26.62
C SER A 287 16.20 11.53 26.13
N TYR A 288 14.99 12.09 26.15
CA TYR A 288 14.67 13.45 25.71
C TYR A 288 13.99 14.18 26.82
N HIS A 289 14.29 15.46 27.02
CA HIS A 289 13.73 16.33 28.03
C HIS A 289 12.73 17.32 27.43
N ASN A 290 12.00 18.04 28.28
CA ASN A 290 10.91 18.94 27.89
C ASN A 290 9.68 18.17 27.37
N LEU A 291 9.16 17.32 28.26
CA LEU A 291 7.99 16.49 27.99
C LEU A 291 6.76 17.29 27.54
N PRO A 292 6.48 18.50 28.08
CA PRO A 292 5.36 19.31 27.58
C PRO A 292 5.49 19.69 26.10
N ALA A 293 6.68 20.08 25.64
CA ALA A 293 6.89 20.40 24.22
C ALA A 293 6.73 19.17 23.35
N ILE A 294 7.21 17.99 23.80
CA ILE A 294 7.05 16.73 23.09
C ILE A 294 5.57 16.39 22.94
N LEU A 295 4.78 16.52 24.01
CA LEU A 295 3.33 16.29 23.97
C LEU A 295 2.56 17.34 23.15
N ASP A 296 3.16 18.51 22.91
CA ASP A 296 2.59 19.52 22.01
C ASP A 296 3.09 19.40 20.57
N GLY A 297 3.81 18.31 20.24
CA GLY A 297 4.17 17.93 18.87
C GLY A 297 5.66 18.07 18.50
N ASP A 298 6.57 18.35 19.43
CA ASP A 298 8.02 18.38 19.13
C ASP A 298 8.63 16.97 19.13
N LEU A 299 8.33 16.21 18.09
CA LEU A 299 8.79 14.82 17.93
C LEU A 299 9.99 14.67 17.00
N GLU A 300 10.41 15.74 16.31
CA GLU A 300 11.41 15.67 15.24
C GLU A 300 12.66 14.92 15.61
N LYS A 301 13.28 15.32 16.74
CA LYS A 301 14.53 14.73 17.20
C LYS A 301 14.39 13.22 17.47
N ILE A 302 13.25 12.82 18.05
CA ILE A 302 12.97 11.43 18.37
C ILE A 302 12.85 10.59 17.10
N LEU A 303 12.09 11.09 16.12
CA LEU A 303 11.85 10.39 14.86
C LEU A 303 13.11 10.30 13.99
N VAL A 304 13.93 11.36 13.96
CA VAL A 304 15.22 11.36 13.25
C VAL A 304 16.17 10.33 13.88
N ASP A 305 16.28 10.30 15.20
CA ASP A 305 17.13 9.35 15.91
C ASP A 305 16.69 7.90 15.66
N LEU A 306 15.37 7.63 15.62
CA LEU A 306 14.82 6.30 15.31
C LEU A 306 15.10 5.89 13.88
N LYS A 307 14.92 6.80 12.92
CA LYS A 307 15.21 6.55 11.51
C LYS A 307 16.69 6.23 11.28
N THR A 308 17.57 6.96 11.97
CA THR A 308 19.01 6.73 11.87
C THR A 308 19.41 5.39 12.47
N ALA A 309 18.78 5.00 13.58
CA ALA A 309 19.07 3.72 14.23
C ALA A 309 18.57 2.50 13.43
N GLU A 310 17.54 2.65 12.58
CA GLU A 310 17.10 1.58 11.67
C GLU A 310 18.06 1.37 10.51
N GLN A 311 18.79 2.41 10.13
CA GLN A 311 19.74 2.38 9.01
C GLN A 311 21.16 1.90 9.41
N SER A 312 21.40 1.74 10.72
CA SER A 312 22.68 1.30 11.28
C SER A 312 22.68 -0.19 11.57
#